data_f28543b73facf0875d2bbd2ea8d70cfd
#
_entry.id   f28543b73facf0875d2bbd2ea8d70cfd
#
_cell.length_a   1.000
_cell.length_b   1.000
_cell.length_c   1.000
_cell.angle_alpha   90.00
_cell.angle_beta   90.00
_cell.angle_gamma   90.00
#
_symmetry.space_group_name_H-M   'P 1'
#
loop_
_entity.id
_entity.type
_entity.pdbx_description
1 polymer ?
#
loop_
_entity_poly.entity_id
_entity_poly.type
_entity_poly.pdbx_seq_one_letter_code
_entity_poly.pdbx_strand_id
1 'polypeptide(L)'
;MRRYRIAIIVGISLVLLTTVLIVGRQWFNRALLHWYFSSTYEPQPLTTATLVPAPDSWMLVDTPWIAADLPVCQSTSLQMIAAHYGNLQPRPAIDWLMAFTYGFSALPNSVEVTPFGQDPEIGLRVAAPYLGLQRRYYTTDDPDLWLTAARSFIAQGYPVRLALDMGQLYGANELIPHSDILAGYDQQGFFVYETVCVAPANCQPGHHRAGEPGLYVTNERVLAAMAAHAAALGYPWQYNLTIFLPTTPSTDMGPVWQQIAHVTLGNQQYGPPTGLAALEQLIVALERGQIAPQQIRDTFATTARLRRENATFLRESFAAEPDIVQAATYLAEAATYYEQASTATEPIQIAALLRRAATAERAFGETIQAYTP
;
A
#
# COMPACT_ATOMS: atom_id res chain seq x y z
N MET A 1 21.29 -40.49 -43.36
CA MET A 1 21.51 -39.01 -43.43
C MET A 1 20.20 -38.19 -43.48
N ARG A 2 19.19 -38.54 -44.30
CA ARG A 2 17.93 -37.74 -44.43
C ARG A 2 17.11 -37.63 -43.09
N ARG A 3 17.02 -38.74 -42.32
CA ARG A 3 16.31 -38.78 -41.02
C ARG A 3 16.96 -37.88 -39.95
N TYR A 4 18.28 -37.78 -39.89
CA TYR A 4 18.98 -36.92 -38.97
C TYR A 4 18.79 -35.41 -39.27
N ARG A 5 18.73 -35.04 -40.58
CA ARG A 5 18.47 -33.67 -40.98
C ARG A 5 17.05 -33.22 -40.60
N ILE A 6 16.05 -34.11 -40.71
CA ILE A 6 14.67 -33.80 -40.30
C ILE A 6 14.58 -33.65 -38.78
N ALA A 7 15.22 -34.51 -38.01
CA ALA A 7 15.24 -34.42 -36.53
C ALA A 7 15.90 -33.09 -36.05
N ILE A 8 17.00 -32.65 -36.69
CA ILE A 8 17.67 -31.40 -36.37
C ILE A 8 16.77 -30.20 -36.71
N ILE A 9 16.10 -30.21 -37.87
CA ILE A 9 15.21 -29.09 -38.25
C ILE A 9 14.02 -29.01 -37.29
N VAL A 10 13.40 -30.13 -36.95
CA VAL A 10 12.28 -30.17 -35.99
C VAL A 10 12.74 -29.66 -34.60
N GLY A 11 13.92 -30.10 -34.15
CA GLY A 11 14.47 -29.64 -32.87
C GLY A 11 14.71 -28.13 -32.85
N ILE A 12 15.32 -27.59 -33.89
CA ILE A 12 15.56 -26.14 -34.01
C ILE A 12 14.24 -25.35 -34.07
N SER A 13 13.25 -25.85 -34.85
CA SER A 13 11.93 -25.21 -34.94
C SER A 13 11.19 -25.22 -33.59
N LEU A 14 11.29 -26.29 -32.83
CA LEU A 14 10.68 -26.38 -31.50
C LEU A 14 11.33 -25.40 -30.51
N VAL A 15 12.66 -25.32 -30.51
CA VAL A 15 13.40 -24.36 -29.67
C VAL A 15 13.05 -22.93 -30.05
N LEU A 16 13.00 -22.58 -31.35
CA LEU A 16 12.61 -21.26 -31.81
C LEU A 16 11.17 -20.91 -31.41
N LEU A 17 10.23 -21.85 -31.58
CA LEU A 17 8.83 -21.64 -31.18
C LEU A 17 8.70 -21.42 -29.68
N THR A 18 9.38 -22.24 -28.88
CA THR A 18 9.38 -22.10 -27.42
C THR A 18 9.98 -20.76 -26.99
N THR A 19 11.09 -20.34 -27.62
CA THR A 19 11.72 -19.04 -27.34
C THR A 19 10.77 -17.89 -27.69
N VAL A 20 10.11 -17.94 -28.85
CA VAL A 20 9.14 -16.92 -29.27
C VAL A 20 7.95 -16.85 -28.31
N LEU A 21 7.44 -18.01 -27.85
CA LEU A 21 6.34 -18.05 -26.88
C LEU A 21 6.76 -17.47 -25.53
N ILE A 22 7.96 -17.81 -25.04
CA ILE A 22 8.46 -17.30 -23.75
C ILE A 22 8.69 -15.77 -23.83
N VAL A 23 9.37 -15.31 -24.87
CA VAL A 23 9.65 -13.88 -25.08
C VAL A 23 8.35 -13.10 -25.31
N GLY A 24 7.46 -13.64 -26.15
CA GLY A 24 6.15 -13.03 -26.39
C GLY A 24 5.30 -12.92 -25.13
N ARG A 25 5.30 -13.97 -24.27
CA ARG A 25 4.62 -13.94 -22.98
C ARG A 25 5.22 -12.91 -22.02
N GLN A 26 6.54 -12.81 -21.95
CA GLN A 26 7.21 -11.81 -21.11
C GLN A 26 6.91 -10.38 -21.58
N TRP A 27 6.96 -10.17 -22.90
CA TRP A 27 6.64 -8.87 -23.47
C TRP A 27 5.17 -8.48 -23.22
N PHE A 28 4.25 -9.41 -23.42
CA PHE A 28 2.82 -9.20 -23.14
C PHE A 28 2.57 -8.88 -21.66
N ASN A 29 3.19 -9.62 -20.74
CA ASN A 29 3.06 -9.36 -19.32
C ASN A 29 3.60 -7.99 -18.92
N ARG A 30 4.75 -7.57 -19.47
CA ARG A 30 5.29 -6.21 -19.25
C ARG A 30 4.37 -5.13 -19.80
N ALA A 31 3.82 -5.32 -20.99
CA ALA A 31 2.88 -4.37 -21.56
C ALA A 31 1.59 -4.26 -20.72
N LEU A 32 1.09 -5.38 -20.21
CA LEU A 32 -0.08 -5.42 -19.34
C LEU A 32 0.20 -4.72 -18.00
N LEU A 33 1.34 -4.98 -17.37
CA LEU A 33 1.74 -4.29 -16.14
C LEU A 33 1.92 -2.79 -16.37
N HIS A 34 2.57 -2.41 -17.46
CA HIS A 34 2.71 -1.00 -17.83
C HIS A 34 1.35 -0.32 -18.01
N TRP A 35 0.44 -0.97 -18.72
CA TRP A 35 -0.93 -0.46 -18.89
C TRP A 35 -1.65 -0.35 -17.55
N TYR A 36 -1.59 -1.38 -16.70
CA TYR A 36 -2.21 -1.40 -15.38
C TYR A 36 -1.70 -0.24 -14.52
N PHE A 37 -0.39 -0.13 -14.33
CA PHE A 37 0.18 0.93 -13.50
C PHE A 37 -0.06 2.33 -14.07
N SER A 38 0.02 2.49 -15.39
CA SER A 38 -0.23 3.79 -16.03
C SER A 38 -1.68 4.23 -15.88
N SER A 39 -2.64 3.30 -16.02
CA SER A 39 -4.07 3.61 -15.88
C SER A 39 -4.51 3.77 -14.42
N THR A 40 -3.86 3.06 -13.49
CA THR A 40 -4.25 3.03 -12.07
C THR A 40 -3.62 4.18 -11.29
N TYR A 41 -2.33 4.46 -11.53
CA TYR A 41 -1.56 5.42 -10.74
C TYR A 41 -1.53 6.82 -11.34
N GLU A 42 -1.91 6.95 -12.62
CA GLU A 42 -1.92 8.24 -13.35
C GLU A 42 -0.57 8.96 -13.26
N PRO A 43 0.54 8.28 -13.59
CA PRO A 43 1.87 8.85 -13.45
C PRO A 43 2.06 10.03 -14.39
N GLN A 44 2.73 11.05 -13.88
CA GLN A 44 3.20 12.18 -14.67
C GLN A 44 4.71 12.01 -14.87
N PRO A 45 5.23 12.19 -16.09
CA PRO A 45 6.66 12.17 -16.29
C PRO A 45 7.30 13.33 -15.53
N LEU A 46 8.33 13.03 -14.77
CA LEU A 46 9.12 14.07 -14.10
C LEU A 46 9.91 14.84 -15.15
N THR A 47 9.83 16.17 -15.12
CA THR A 47 10.54 17.05 -16.04
C THR A 47 11.17 18.20 -15.29
N THR A 48 12.21 18.81 -15.86
CA THR A 48 12.87 19.98 -15.27
C THR A 48 12.02 21.25 -15.30
N ALA A 49 10.98 21.30 -16.10
CA ALA A 49 10.19 22.51 -16.37
C ALA A 49 9.44 23.04 -15.12
N THR A 50 9.14 22.18 -14.16
CA THR A 50 8.42 22.52 -12.92
C THR A 50 9.32 22.66 -11.70
N LEU A 51 10.63 22.44 -11.88
CA LEU A 51 11.59 22.46 -10.79
C LEU A 51 12.16 23.88 -10.58
N VAL A 52 12.29 24.25 -9.32
CA VAL A 52 12.99 25.46 -8.92
C VAL A 52 14.36 25.11 -8.34
N PRO A 53 15.37 25.98 -8.44
CA PRO A 53 16.64 25.79 -7.76
C PRO A 53 16.43 25.56 -6.26
N ALA A 54 17.01 24.52 -5.73
CA ALA A 54 16.94 24.18 -4.32
C ALA A 54 18.23 24.61 -3.61
N PRO A 55 18.17 25.11 -2.36
CA PRO A 55 19.35 25.35 -1.55
C PRO A 55 20.10 24.06 -1.21
N ASP A 56 21.32 24.15 -0.68
CA ASP A 56 22.15 22.99 -0.33
C ASP A 56 21.52 22.09 0.75
N SER A 57 20.67 22.66 1.59
CA SER A 57 19.90 21.92 2.61
C SER A 57 18.59 22.64 2.93
N TRP A 58 17.57 21.85 3.29
CA TRP A 58 16.26 22.36 3.70
C TRP A 58 15.57 21.37 4.63
N MET A 59 14.70 21.91 5.52
CA MET A 59 13.86 21.10 6.42
C MET A 59 12.48 21.74 6.50
N LEU A 60 11.45 20.91 6.38
CA LEU A 60 10.05 21.29 6.58
C LEU A 60 9.75 21.27 8.09
N VAL A 61 9.76 22.44 8.70
CA VAL A 61 9.56 22.57 10.15
C VAL A 61 8.11 22.33 10.60
N ASP A 62 7.15 22.52 9.69
CA ASP A 62 5.71 22.41 9.97
C ASP A 62 5.14 21.01 9.67
N THR A 63 5.97 20.08 9.25
CA THR A 63 5.54 18.67 9.03
C THR A 63 5.67 17.93 10.35
N PRO A 64 4.55 17.54 11.01
CA PRO A 64 4.65 16.76 12.23
C PRO A 64 5.10 15.34 11.92
N TRP A 65 5.98 14.79 12.75
CA TRP A 65 6.26 13.37 12.69
C TRP A 65 5.17 12.60 13.43
N ILE A 66 4.51 11.70 12.71
CA ILE A 66 3.48 10.79 13.23
C ILE A 66 3.87 9.39 12.81
N ALA A 67 3.88 8.45 13.77
CA ALA A 67 4.10 7.04 13.47
C ALA A 67 3.04 6.17 14.14
N ALA A 68 2.68 5.08 13.47
CA ALA A 68 1.73 4.10 13.98
C ALA A 68 2.48 2.88 14.55
N ASP A 69 1.86 2.21 15.51
CA ASP A 69 2.29 0.93 16.05
C ASP A 69 1.67 -0.28 15.30
N LEU A 70 1.11 -0.02 14.12
CA LEU A 70 0.55 -0.98 13.17
C LEU A 70 1.19 -0.78 11.79
N PRO A 71 1.25 -1.80 10.94
CA PRO A 71 1.86 -1.71 9.60
C PRO A 71 0.97 -0.93 8.61
N VAL A 72 0.58 0.28 8.97
CA VAL A 72 -0.32 1.18 8.21
C VAL A 72 0.43 2.40 7.64
N CYS A 73 1.63 2.17 7.11
CA CYS A 73 2.53 3.19 6.59
C CYS A 73 1.86 4.15 5.59
N GLN A 74 0.96 3.66 4.78
CA GLN A 74 0.32 4.44 3.73
C GLN A 74 -0.63 5.51 4.29
N SER A 75 -1.51 5.12 5.20
CA SER A 75 -2.42 6.05 5.87
C SER A 75 -1.69 6.98 6.82
N THR A 76 -0.63 6.51 7.47
CA THR A 76 0.21 7.35 8.34
C THR A 76 0.97 8.41 7.52
N SER A 77 1.50 8.06 6.34
CA SER A 77 2.09 9.02 5.42
C SER A 77 1.08 10.12 5.03
N LEU A 78 -0.13 9.72 4.65
CA LEU A 78 -1.17 10.69 4.27
C LEU A 78 -1.63 11.53 5.46
N GLN A 79 -1.66 10.97 6.67
CA GLN A 79 -1.95 11.68 7.91
C GLN A 79 -0.94 12.79 8.18
N MET A 80 0.36 12.52 8.07
CA MET A 80 1.41 13.53 8.23
C MET A 80 1.32 14.63 7.17
N ILE A 81 1.02 14.27 5.92
CA ILE A 81 0.85 15.23 4.83
C ILE A 81 -0.37 16.12 5.08
N ALA A 82 -1.51 15.53 5.45
CA ALA A 82 -2.71 16.31 5.76
C ALA A 82 -2.48 17.25 6.94
N ALA A 83 -1.78 16.78 7.97
CA ALA A 83 -1.42 17.58 9.14
C ALA A 83 -0.46 18.75 8.79
N HIS A 84 0.49 18.55 7.87
CA HIS A 84 1.35 19.62 7.34
C HIS A 84 0.53 20.78 6.75
N TYR A 85 -0.59 20.48 6.11
CA TYR A 85 -1.53 21.49 5.58
C TYR A 85 -2.62 21.93 6.58
N GLY A 86 -2.44 21.64 7.87
CA GLY A 86 -3.36 22.05 8.93
C GLY A 86 -4.62 21.20 9.06
N ASN A 87 -4.73 20.08 8.35
CA ASN A 87 -5.87 19.17 8.41
C ASN A 87 -5.48 17.84 9.11
N LEU A 88 -5.20 17.91 10.40
CA LEU A 88 -4.89 16.72 11.20
C LEU A 88 -6.16 15.89 11.45
N GLN A 89 -6.22 14.71 10.85
CA GLN A 89 -7.27 13.73 11.06
C GLN A 89 -6.75 12.54 11.89
N PRO A 90 -7.59 11.87 12.67
CA PRO A 90 -7.21 10.60 13.30
C PRO A 90 -6.96 9.53 12.24
N ARG A 91 -5.98 8.63 12.47
CA ARG A 91 -5.62 7.59 11.52
C ARG A 91 -6.82 6.75 11.03
N PRO A 92 -7.78 6.29 11.87
CA PRO A 92 -8.93 5.55 11.37
C PRO A 92 -9.80 6.32 10.36
N ALA A 93 -9.85 7.67 10.44
CA ALA A 93 -10.51 8.49 9.42
C ALA A 93 -9.75 8.44 8.09
N ILE A 94 -8.42 8.49 8.12
CA ILE A 94 -7.59 8.34 6.91
C ILE A 94 -7.75 6.93 6.31
N ASP A 95 -7.72 5.88 7.15
CA ASP A 95 -7.97 4.50 6.71
C ASP A 95 -9.32 4.34 6.04
N TRP A 96 -10.35 4.99 6.58
CA TRP A 96 -11.71 5.02 6.02
C TRP A 96 -11.73 5.73 4.65
N LEU A 97 -11.18 6.94 4.56
CA LEU A 97 -11.10 7.68 3.29
C LEU A 97 -10.33 6.91 2.20
N MET A 98 -9.30 6.20 2.59
CA MET A 98 -8.50 5.36 1.69
C MET A 98 -9.16 4.00 1.39
N ALA A 99 -10.15 3.57 2.14
CA ALA A 99 -10.65 2.19 2.19
C ALA A 99 -9.54 1.14 2.46
N PHE A 100 -8.42 1.56 3.06
CA PHE A 100 -7.16 0.80 3.06
C PHE A 100 -7.25 -0.46 3.94
N THR A 101 -7.85 -0.32 5.13
CA THR A 101 -7.91 -1.39 6.14
C THR A 101 -9.26 -2.11 6.18
N TYR A 102 -10.07 -2.08 5.11
CA TYR A 102 -11.42 -2.63 5.07
C TYR A 102 -11.57 -3.96 4.30
N GLY A 103 -10.48 -4.49 3.75
CA GLY A 103 -10.50 -5.75 3.00
C GLY A 103 -9.18 -6.49 3.13
N PHE A 104 -8.95 -7.43 2.21
CA PHE A 104 -7.73 -8.22 2.09
C PHE A 104 -7.18 -8.13 0.68
N SER A 105 -5.87 -8.36 0.54
CA SER A 105 -5.25 -8.63 -0.75
C SER A 105 -4.37 -9.86 -0.63
N ALA A 106 -4.46 -10.78 -1.60
CA ALA A 106 -3.53 -11.90 -1.70
C ALA A 106 -2.15 -11.39 -2.10
N LEU A 107 -1.10 -11.97 -1.50
CA LEU A 107 0.26 -11.69 -1.93
C LEU A 107 0.54 -12.35 -3.29
N PRO A 108 1.33 -11.72 -4.17
CA PRO A 108 1.67 -12.29 -5.47
C PRO A 108 2.32 -13.68 -5.32
N ASN A 109 1.81 -14.66 -6.08
CA ASN A 109 2.32 -16.04 -6.08
C ASN A 109 2.32 -16.74 -4.71
N SER A 110 1.48 -16.29 -3.77
CA SER A 110 1.31 -16.86 -2.43
C SER A 110 -0.16 -17.13 -2.14
N VAL A 111 -0.40 -17.98 -1.15
CA VAL A 111 -1.73 -18.16 -0.55
C VAL A 111 -1.93 -17.26 0.67
N GLU A 112 -0.90 -16.54 1.06
CA GLU A 112 -0.95 -15.59 2.16
C GLU A 112 -1.70 -14.32 1.77
N VAL A 113 -2.29 -13.65 2.75
CA VAL A 113 -3.04 -12.42 2.57
C VAL A 113 -2.50 -11.32 3.48
N THR A 114 -2.65 -10.09 3.04
CA THR A 114 -2.49 -8.92 3.91
C THR A 114 -3.85 -8.36 4.32
N PRO A 115 -3.98 -7.70 5.48
CA PRO A 115 -5.22 -7.10 5.94
C PRO A 115 -5.56 -5.77 5.24
N PHE A 116 -4.94 -5.50 4.09
CA PHE A 116 -5.08 -4.28 3.31
C PHE A 116 -5.80 -4.61 2.00
N GLY A 117 -7.04 -4.16 1.87
CA GLY A 117 -7.90 -4.47 0.73
C GLY A 117 -7.70 -3.55 -0.47
N GLN A 118 -6.96 -2.46 -0.29
CA GLN A 118 -6.78 -1.43 -1.30
C GLN A 118 -5.33 -1.30 -1.72
N ASP A 119 -5.11 -1.16 -3.03
CA ASP A 119 -3.83 -0.66 -3.55
C ASP A 119 -3.57 0.73 -2.96
N PRO A 120 -2.41 0.96 -2.34
CA PRO A 120 -2.12 2.22 -1.66
C PRO A 120 -2.26 3.46 -2.56
N GLU A 121 -1.83 3.37 -3.81
CA GLU A 121 -1.89 4.51 -4.72
C GLU A 121 -3.33 4.86 -5.13
N ILE A 122 -4.20 3.86 -5.23
CA ILE A 122 -5.65 4.08 -5.41
C ILE A 122 -6.22 4.73 -4.15
N GLY A 123 -5.90 4.19 -2.97
CA GLY A 123 -6.34 4.73 -1.68
C GLY A 123 -5.95 6.19 -1.50
N LEU A 124 -4.70 6.55 -1.77
CA LEU A 124 -4.22 7.93 -1.71
C LEU A 124 -4.98 8.85 -2.69
N ARG A 125 -5.26 8.36 -3.91
CA ARG A 125 -6.00 9.12 -4.91
C ARG A 125 -7.45 9.37 -4.49
N VAL A 126 -8.10 8.37 -3.92
CA VAL A 126 -9.49 8.48 -3.43
C VAL A 126 -9.56 9.43 -2.23
N ALA A 127 -8.66 9.29 -1.26
CA ALA A 127 -8.69 10.04 -0.01
C ALA A 127 -8.28 11.52 -0.14
N ALA A 128 -7.32 11.83 -0.99
CA ALA A 128 -6.73 13.16 -1.08
C ALA A 128 -7.76 14.30 -1.27
N PRO A 129 -8.77 14.21 -2.16
CA PRO A 129 -9.75 15.28 -2.34
C PRO A 129 -10.53 15.61 -1.07
N TYR A 130 -10.84 14.64 -0.22
CA TYR A 130 -11.60 14.84 1.04
C TYR A 130 -10.77 15.54 2.12
N LEU A 131 -9.44 15.43 2.00
CA LEU A 131 -8.49 16.13 2.87
C LEU A 131 -8.15 17.54 2.36
N GLY A 132 -8.78 17.99 1.26
CA GLY A 132 -8.45 19.25 0.62
C GLY A 132 -7.10 19.19 -0.10
N LEU A 133 -6.76 18.05 -0.68
CA LEU A 133 -5.48 17.80 -1.33
C LEU A 133 -5.67 17.29 -2.75
N GLN A 134 -4.80 17.70 -3.67
CA GLN A 134 -4.66 17.14 -5.01
C GLN A 134 -3.36 16.34 -5.10
N ARG A 135 -3.46 15.04 -5.31
CA ARG A 135 -2.31 14.15 -5.50
C ARG A 135 -1.65 14.40 -6.85
N ARG A 136 -0.30 14.45 -6.86
CA ARG A 136 0.55 14.45 -8.04
C ARG A 136 1.58 13.34 -7.88
N TYR A 137 1.50 12.34 -8.75
CA TYR A 137 2.40 11.18 -8.73
C TYR A 137 3.36 11.29 -9.92
N TYR A 138 4.64 11.46 -9.62
CA TYR A 138 5.70 11.62 -10.62
C TYR A 138 6.58 10.38 -10.69
N THR A 139 7.07 10.09 -11.91
CA THR A 139 7.93 8.93 -12.17
C THR A 139 9.07 9.29 -13.13
N THR A 140 10.20 8.61 -12.95
CA THR A 140 11.38 8.72 -13.84
C THR A 140 12.27 7.49 -13.69
N ASP A 141 13.13 7.24 -14.70
CA ASP A 141 14.25 6.30 -14.61
C ASP A 141 15.60 7.00 -14.41
N ASP A 142 15.60 8.34 -14.39
CA ASP A 142 16.80 9.17 -14.18
C ASP A 142 16.96 9.49 -12.68
N PRO A 143 17.99 8.95 -12.00
CA PRO A 143 18.23 9.17 -10.58
C PRO A 143 18.60 10.63 -10.27
N ASP A 144 19.34 11.31 -11.12
CA ASP A 144 19.77 12.70 -10.90
C ASP A 144 18.58 13.66 -11.02
N LEU A 145 17.72 13.42 -11.98
CA LEU A 145 16.46 14.15 -12.11
C LEU A 145 15.56 13.92 -10.90
N TRP A 146 15.47 12.69 -10.40
CA TRP A 146 14.70 12.38 -9.21
C TRP A 146 15.24 13.11 -7.97
N LEU A 147 16.56 13.07 -7.71
CA LEU A 147 17.20 13.77 -6.59
C LEU A 147 16.97 15.29 -6.66
N THR A 148 17.10 15.86 -7.86
CA THR A 148 16.85 17.27 -8.10
C THR A 148 15.41 17.65 -7.81
N ALA A 149 14.47 16.83 -8.26
CA ALA A 149 13.04 17.07 -8.07
C ALA A 149 12.60 16.93 -6.61
N ALA A 150 13.05 15.88 -5.92
CA ALA A 150 12.74 15.69 -4.51
C ALA A 150 13.19 16.92 -3.68
N ARG A 151 14.42 17.39 -3.88
CA ARG A 151 14.93 18.61 -3.22
C ARG A 151 14.15 19.85 -3.61
N SER A 152 13.85 20.02 -4.89
CA SER A 152 13.07 21.15 -5.39
C SER A 152 11.69 21.21 -4.75
N PHE A 153 10.98 20.09 -4.66
CA PHE A 153 9.64 20.05 -4.05
C PHE A 153 9.70 20.32 -2.53
N ILE A 154 10.66 19.72 -1.83
CA ILE A 154 10.84 19.99 -0.39
C ILE A 154 11.18 21.46 -0.15
N ALA A 155 12.04 22.07 -0.96
CA ALA A 155 12.37 23.49 -0.87
C ALA A 155 11.18 24.42 -1.17
N GLN A 156 10.21 23.96 -1.96
CA GLN A 156 8.94 24.63 -2.21
C GLN A 156 7.90 24.44 -1.09
N GLY A 157 8.23 23.67 -0.04
CA GLY A 157 7.33 23.45 1.08
C GLY A 157 6.46 22.19 0.96
N TYR A 158 6.73 21.28 0.02
CA TYR A 158 5.94 20.06 -0.16
C TYR A 158 6.61 18.87 0.51
N PRO A 159 5.96 18.19 1.48
CA PRO A 159 6.40 16.87 1.93
C PRO A 159 6.35 15.88 0.75
N VAL A 160 7.43 15.17 0.53
CA VAL A 160 7.53 14.21 -0.57
C VAL A 160 7.30 12.81 -0.02
N ARG A 161 6.23 12.16 -0.47
CA ARG A 161 5.97 10.76 -0.12
C ARG A 161 6.62 9.82 -1.14
N LEU A 162 7.21 8.74 -0.64
CA LEU A 162 7.83 7.67 -1.42
C LEU A 162 7.14 6.34 -1.21
N ALA A 163 7.19 5.47 -2.25
CA ALA A 163 7.05 4.04 -2.10
C ALA A 163 8.43 3.39 -2.32
N LEU A 164 8.89 2.59 -1.36
CA LEU A 164 10.23 2.02 -1.33
C LEU A 164 10.27 0.66 -0.62
N ASP A 165 11.41 0.00 -0.68
CA ASP A 165 11.70 -1.22 0.08
C ASP A 165 12.40 -0.86 1.40
N MET A 166 11.69 -0.99 2.50
CA MET A 166 12.23 -0.75 3.84
C MET A 166 13.36 -1.75 4.18
N GLY A 167 13.32 -2.96 3.64
CA GLY A 167 14.39 -3.93 3.80
C GLY A 167 15.72 -3.39 3.27
N GLN A 168 15.74 -2.84 2.06
CA GLN A 168 16.92 -2.16 1.50
C GLN A 168 17.29 -0.90 2.28
N LEU A 169 16.29 -0.15 2.76
CA LEU A 169 16.52 1.06 3.53
C LEU A 169 17.28 0.78 4.84
N TYR A 170 16.95 -0.31 5.51
CA TYR A 170 17.59 -0.73 6.78
C TYR A 170 18.70 -1.79 6.62
N GLY A 171 18.99 -2.21 5.39
CA GLY A 171 20.04 -3.22 5.12
C GLY A 171 19.61 -4.65 5.45
N ALA A 172 18.32 -4.95 5.45
CA ALA A 172 17.80 -6.31 5.53
C ALA A 172 17.74 -6.97 4.14
N ASN A 173 17.74 -8.30 4.11
CA ASN A 173 17.66 -9.08 2.87
C ASN A 173 16.21 -9.46 2.49
N GLU A 174 15.24 -8.87 3.15
CA GLU A 174 13.82 -9.13 2.95
C GLU A 174 13.17 -7.95 2.26
N LEU A 175 12.31 -8.22 1.28
CA LEU A 175 11.48 -7.21 0.64
C LEU A 175 10.36 -6.79 1.59
N ILE A 176 10.36 -5.53 2.01
CA ILE A 176 9.32 -4.95 2.86
C ILE A 176 8.76 -3.70 2.16
N PRO A 177 7.70 -3.83 1.35
CA PRO A 177 7.04 -2.68 0.71
C PRO A 177 6.60 -1.67 1.74
N HIS A 178 6.99 -0.42 1.57
CA HIS A 178 6.81 0.62 2.57
C HIS A 178 6.51 1.99 1.96
N SER A 179 6.10 2.92 2.80
CA SER A 179 5.84 4.31 2.44
C SER A 179 6.34 5.24 3.52
N ASP A 180 7.19 6.18 3.12
CA ASP A 180 7.77 7.19 3.99
C ASP A 180 7.59 8.59 3.44
N ILE A 181 7.87 9.58 4.30
CA ILE A 181 7.87 11.00 3.96
C ILE A 181 9.29 11.53 4.02
N LEU A 182 9.74 12.18 2.94
CA LEU A 182 10.92 13.04 2.98
C LEU A 182 10.49 14.42 3.49
N ALA A 183 10.97 14.78 4.66
CA ALA A 183 10.69 16.07 5.30
C ALA A 183 11.83 17.07 5.18
N GLY A 184 12.99 16.65 4.70
CA GLY A 184 14.16 17.48 4.53
C GLY A 184 15.28 16.80 3.75
N TYR A 185 16.34 17.55 3.48
CA TYR A 185 17.52 17.06 2.77
C TYR A 185 18.76 17.91 3.06
N ASP A 186 19.90 17.33 2.73
CA ASP A 186 21.17 18.04 2.50
C ASP A 186 21.81 17.55 1.18
N GLN A 187 23.06 17.89 0.94
CA GLN A 187 23.77 17.46 -0.28
C GLN A 187 23.98 15.95 -0.36
N GLN A 188 24.01 15.23 0.77
CA GLN A 188 24.38 13.82 0.86
C GLN A 188 23.17 12.88 1.00
N GLY A 189 22.01 13.39 1.46
CA GLY A 189 20.85 12.57 1.72
C GLY A 189 19.58 13.30 2.11
N PHE A 190 18.66 12.53 2.68
CA PHE A 190 17.33 12.99 3.07
C PHE A 190 17.03 12.70 4.53
N PHE A 191 16.22 13.56 5.13
CA PHE A 191 15.60 13.33 6.43
C PHE A 191 14.23 12.67 6.20
N VAL A 192 14.12 11.41 6.60
CA VAL A 192 12.98 10.55 6.37
C VAL A 192 12.17 10.43 7.64
N TYR A 193 10.87 10.68 7.57
CA TYR A 193 9.93 10.41 8.64
C TYR A 193 9.37 9.00 8.47
N GLU A 194 9.85 8.08 9.33
CA GLU A 194 9.38 6.70 9.41
C GLU A 194 7.93 6.69 9.90
N THR A 195 7.08 5.98 9.17
CA THR A 195 5.63 5.96 9.39
C THR A 195 5.14 4.83 10.28
N VAL A 196 5.99 3.83 10.57
CA VAL A 196 5.61 2.66 11.35
C VAL A 196 6.61 2.40 12.47
N CYS A 197 6.13 2.44 13.69
CA CYS A 197 6.89 2.17 14.90
C CYS A 197 6.57 0.78 15.47
N VAL A 198 6.90 -0.27 14.74
CA VAL A 198 6.73 -1.66 15.22
C VAL A 198 7.87 -2.16 16.09
N ALA A 199 9.04 -1.50 16.03
CA ALA A 199 10.17 -1.77 16.90
C ALA A 199 10.72 -0.47 17.50
N PRO A 200 10.99 -0.40 18.82
CA PRO A 200 11.49 0.83 19.46
C PRO A 200 12.74 1.43 18.80
N ALA A 201 13.60 0.58 18.22
CA ALA A 201 14.81 1.03 17.53
C ALA A 201 14.51 1.85 16.26
N ASN A 202 13.37 1.62 15.59
CA ASN A 202 12.98 2.29 14.35
C ASN A 202 12.30 3.64 14.61
N CYS A 203 11.91 3.88 15.87
CA CYS A 203 11.10 5.03 16.28
C CYS A 203 11.87 6.00 17.17
N GLN A 204 13.19 5.86 17.26
CA GLN A 204 13.98 6.75 18.11
C GLN A 204 14.21 8.09 17.39
N PRO A 205 13.90 9.22 18.03
CA PRO A 205 14.32 10.50 17.52
C PRO A 205 15.86 10.55 17.46
N GLY A 206 16.40 11.14 16.40
CA GLY A 206 17.81 11.51 16.41
C GLY A 206 18.78 10.65 15.61
N HIS A 207 18.34 9.87 14.66
CA HIS A 207 19.27 9.17 13.74
C HIS A 207 20.05 10.13 12.82
N HIS A 208 19.68 11.41 12.75
CA HIS A 208 20.34 12.40 11.88
C HIS A 208 20.79 13.65 12.61
N ARG A 209 20.06 14.11 13.63
CA ARG A 209 20.43 15.22 14.52
C ARG A 209 19.89 14.97 15.91
N ALA A 210 20.67 15.30 16.92
CA ALA A 210 20.25 15.14 18.31
C ALA A 210 18.95 15.92 18.59
N GLY A 211 17.89 15.19 18.95
CA GLY A 211 16.59 15.76 19.30
C GLY A 211 15.62 16.00 18.14
N GLU A 212 15.98 15.68 16.90
CA GLU A 212 15.07 15.76 15.75
C GLU A 212 14.47 14.37 15.42
N PRO A 213 13.16 14.27 15.09
CA PRO A 213 12.55 13.03 14.68
C PRO A 213 12.99 12.61 13.28
N GLY A 214 12.95 11.29 13.01
CA GLY A 214 13.20 10.72 11.70
C GLY A 214 14.53 9.99 11.55
N LEU A 215 14.78 9.54 10.35
CA LEU A 215 15.95 8.78 9.94
C LEU A 215 16.71 9.55 8.85
N TYR A 216 18.03 9.64 8.95
CA TYR A 216 18.85 10.16 7.85
C TYR A 216 19.24 9.04 6.90
N VAL A 217 18.94 9.21 5.61
CA VAL A 217 19.22 8.21 4.56
C VAL A 217 20.02 8.86 3.43
N THR A 218 21.14 8.25 3.03
CA THR A 218 21.96 8.76 1.91
C THR A 218 21.21 8.69 0.58
N ASN A 219 21.58 9.55 -0.37
CA ASN A 219 21.04 9.55 -1.73
C ASN A 219 21.10 8.17 -2.39
N GLU A 220 22.23 7.48 -2.27
CA GLU A 220 22.41 6.15 -2.83
C GLU A 220 21.43 5.13 -2.23
N ARG A 221 21.26 5.16 -0.92
CA ARG A 221 20.40 4.20 -0.22
C ARG A 221 18.90 4.39 -0.54
N VAL A 222 18.41 5.63 -0.60
CA VAL A 222 17.02 5.89 -0.96
C VAL A 222 16.72 5.49 -2.42
N LEU A 223 17.66 5.77 -3.34
CA LEU A 223 17.53 5.34 -4.73
C LEU A 223 17.53 3.81 -4.86
N ALA A 224 18.45 3.13 -4.15
CA ALA A 224 18.49 1.66 -4.14
C ALA A 224 17.20 1.04 -3.59
N ALA A 225 16.64 1.61 -2.51
CA ALA A 225 15.40 1.13 -1.91
C ALA A 225 14.19 1.30 -2.85
N MET A 226 14.10 2.40 -3.58
CA MET A 226 13.05 2.60 -4.58
C MET A 226 13.21 1.66 -5.78
N ALA A 227 14.42 1.51 -6.32
CA ALA A 227 14.68 0.64 -7.45
C ALA A 227 14.39 -0.83 -7.11
N ALA A 228 14.74 -1.29 -5.91
CA ALA A 228 14.42 -2.63 -5.42
C ALA A 228 12.91 -2.85 -5.32
N HIS A 229 12.17 -1.90 -4.74
CA HIS A 229 10.71 -1.94 -4.67
C HIS A 229 10.06 -2.01 -6.06
N ALA A 230 10.49 -1.14 -6.98
CA ALA A 230 9.98 -1.10 -8.35
C ALA A 230 10.24 -2.42 -9.09
N ALA A 231 11.45 -2.98 -8.97
CA ALA A 231 11.81 -4.25 -9.58
C ALA A 231 10.98 -5.43 -9.03
N ALA A 232 10.78 -5.48 -7.71
CA ALA A 232 10.04 -6.54 -7.05
C ALA A 232 8.55 -6.55 -7.40
N LEU A 233 7.94 -5.37 -7.54
CA LEU A 233 6.52 -5.21 -7.88
C LEU A 233 6.26 -5.10 -9.39
N GLY A 234 7.31 -5.04 -10.21
CA GLY A 234 7.20 -4.97 -11.67
C GLY A 234 6.75 -3.61 -12.19
N TYR A 235 7.08 -2.53 -11.50
CA TYR A 235 6.77 -1.18 -11.98
C TYR A 235 7.52 -0.85 -13.27
N PRO A 236 6.93 -0.09 -14.17
CA PRO A 236 7.55 0.31 -15.43
C PRO A 236 8.55 1.48 -15.30
N TRP A 237 8.75 2.00 -14.10
CA TRP A 237 9.71 3.05 -13.72
C TRP A 237 10.50 2.62 -12.49
N GLN A 238 11.70 3.19 -12.31
CA GLN A 238 12.56 2.88 -11.16
C GLN A 238 12.29 3.79 -9.95
N TYR A 239 11.99 5.07 -10.22
CA TYR A 239 11.85 6.09 -9.18
C TYR A 239 10.49 6.74 -9.24
N ASN A 240 9.89 6.94 -8.09
CA ASN A 240 8.61 7.61 -7.93
C ASN A 240 8.68 8.64 -6.81
N LEU A 241 7.82 9.63 -6.87
CA LEU A 241 7.52 10.52 -5.76
C LEU A 241 6.09 11.05 -5.88
N THR A 242 5.49 11.27 -4.73
CA THR A 242 4.15 11.87 -4.65
C THR A 242 4.22 13.15 -3.85
N ILE A 243 3.67 14.23 -4.41
CA ILE A 243 3.38 15.44 -3.66
C ILE A 243 1.87 15.68 -3.65
N PHE A 244 1.44 16.48 -2.69
CA PHE A 244 0.04 16.88 -2.54
C PHE A 244 -0.05 18.39 -2.53
N LEU A 245 -0.95 18.93 -3.34
CA LEU A 245 -1.18 20.38 -3.45
C LEU A 245 -2.49 20.73 -2.74
N PRO A 246 -2.55 21.79 -1.98
CA PRO A 246 -3.80 22.25 -1.37
C PRO A 246 -4.89 22.52 -2.41
N THR A 247 -6.12 22.12 -2.12
CA THR A 247 -7.31 22.38 -2.92
C THR A 247 -8.56 22.46 -2.03
N THR A 248 -9.72 22.76 -2.60
CA THR A 248 -10.99 22.71 -1.85
C THR A 248 -11.37 21.26 -1.54
N PRO A 249 -11.72 20.93 -0.28
CA PRO A 249 -12.17 19.59 0.07
C PRO A 249 -13.44 19.16 -0.68
N SER A 250 -13.47 17.89 -1.09
CA SER A 250 -14.70 17.26 -1.61
C SER A 250 -15.67 16.95 -0.48
N THR A 251 -16.97 17.06 -0.76
CA THR A 251 -18.05 16.73 0.20
C THR A 251 -18.87 15.51 -0.21
N ASP A 252 -18.72 15.04 -1.46
CA ASP A 252 -19.42 13.83 -1.94
C ASP A 252 -18.69 12.57 -1.45
N MET A 253 -19.23 11.91 -0.43
CA MET A 253 -18.66 10.70 0.16
C MET A 253 -19.05 9.39 -0.56
N GLY A 254 -19.89 9.45 -1.58
CA GLY A 254 -20.32 8.27 -2.34
C GLY A 254 -19.15 7.41 -2.84
N PRO A 255 -18.11 7.99 -3.47
CA PRO A 255 -16.93 7.22 -3.92
C PRO A 255 -16.18 6.49 -2.81
N VAL A 256 -16.12 7.04 -1.60
CA VAL A 256 -15.47 6.38 -0.44
C VAL A 256 -16.25 5.13 -0.05
N TRP A 257 -17.57 5.24 0.09
CA TRP A 257 -18.41 4.11 0.45
C TRP A 257 -18.40 3.01 -0.61
N GLN A 258 -18.46 3.37 -1.89
CA GLN A 258 -18.32 2.42 -2.99
C GLN A 258 -16.97 1.69 -2.94
N GLN A 259 -15.91 2.41 -2.65
CA GLN A 259 -14.57 1.81 -2.55
C GLN A 259 -14.46 0.85 -1.35
N ILE A 260 -15.02 1.20 -0.20
CA ILE A 260 -15.07 0.32 0.97
C ILE A 260 -15.83 -0.97 0.65
N ALA A 261 -17.01 -0.87 0.06
CA ALA A 261 -17.76 -2.05 -0.36
C ALA A 261 -16.97 -2.91 -1.35
N HIS A 262 -16.33 -2.28 -2.34
CA HIS A 262 -15.53 -2.94 -3.36
C HIS A 262 -14.35 -3.71 -2.76
N VAL A 263 -13.57 -3.12 -1.88
CA VAL A 263 -12.38 -3.79 -1.30
C VAL A 263 -12.76 -4.85 -0.29
N THR A 264 -13.88 -4.70 0.39
CA THR A 264 -14.39 -5.70 1.34
C THR A 264 -14.92 -6.93 0.62
N LEU A 265 -15.85 -6.73 -0.32
CA LEU A 265 -16.48 -7.82 -1.06
C LEU A 265 -15.50 -8.50 -2.04
N GLY A 266 -14.53 -7.74 -2.55
CA GLY A 266 -13.51 -8.20 -3.48
C GLY A 266 -13.94 -8.10 -4.94
N ASN A 267 -12.94 -8.05 -5.81
CA ASN A 267 -13.11 -8.14 -7.26
C ASN A 267 -12.21 -9.25 -7.80
N GLN A 268 -12.80 -10.16 -8.57
CA GLN A 268 -12.08 -11.31 -9.15
C GLN A 268 -11.73 -11.12 -10.63
N GLN A 269 -12.06 -9.99 -11.24
CA GLN A 269 -11.97 -9.89 -12.70
C GLN A 269 -10.55 -9.82 -13.23
N TYR A 270 -9.61 -9.19 -12.50
CA TYR A 270 -8.21 -9.08 -12.96
C TYR A 270 -7.25 -8.97 -11.75
N GLY A 271 -6.12 -9.67 -11.82
CA GLY A 271 -5.07 -9.60 -10.81
C GLY A 271 -5.21 -10.61 -9.66
N PRO A 272 -4.42 -10.47 -8.58
CA PRO A 272 -4.54 -11.30 -7.38
C PRO A 272 -5.92 -11.12 -6.72
N PRO A 273 -6.45 -12.17 -6.07
CA PRO A 273 -7.71 -12.06 -5.34
C PRO A 273 -7.65 -10.98 -4.25
N THR A 274 -8.77 -10.26 -4.11
CA THR A 274 -8.95 -9.24 -3.05
C THR A 274 -10.21 -9.53 -2.24
N GLY A 275 -10.36 -8.89 -1.09
CA GLY A 275 -11.54 -9.00 -0.22
C GLY A 275 -11.83 -10.43 0.19
N LEU A 276 -13.11 -10.81 0.12
CA LEU A 276 -13.59 -12.13 0.49
C LEU A 276 -12.98 -13.26 -0.35
N ALA A 277 -12.62 -13.00 -1.61
CA ALA A 277 -12.00 -14.00 -2.46
C ALA A 277 -10.58 -14.36 -2.02
N ALA A 278 -9.79 -13.36 -1.59
CA ALA A 278 -8.47 -13.58 -1.01
C ALA A 278 -8.57 -14.39 0.30
N LEU A 279 -9.52 -14.04 1.16
CA LEU A 279 -9.75 -14.75 2.42
C LEU A 279 -10.19 -16.22 2.17
N GLU A 280 -11.07 -16.48 1.21
CA GLU A 280 -11.49 -17.85 0.87
C GLU A 280 -10.33 -18.68 0.31
N GLN A 281 -9.47 -18.10 -0.52
CA GLN A 281 -8.26 -18.78 -1.00
C GLN A 281 -7.38 -19.23 0.17
N LEU A 282 -7.15 -18.36 1.16
CA LEU A 282 -6.40 -18.69 2.37
C LEU A 282 -7.07 -19.79 3.19
N ILE A 283 -8.40 -19.72 3.38
CA ILE A 283 -9.15 -20.74 4.11
C ILE A 283 -8.97 -22.12 3.47
N VAL A 284 -9.10 -22.21 2.15
CA VAL A 284 -8.89 -23.45 1.39
C VAL A 284 -7.45 -23.95 1.53
N ALA A 285 -6.47 -23.05 1.51
CA ALA A 285 -5.06 -23.41 1.70
C ALA A 285 -4.78 -23.98 3.10
N LEU A 286 -5.40 -23.43 4.15
CA LEU A 286 -5.34 -23.96 5.51
C LEU A 286 -5.93 -25.36 5.61
N GLU A 287 -7.12 -25.58 5.06
CA GLU A 287 -7.80 -26.87 5.08
C GLU A 287 -6.99 -27.95 4.34
N ARG A 288 -6.20 -27.55 3.34
CA ARG A 288 -5.31 -28.46 2.59
C ARG A 288 -3.92 -28.62 3.21
N GLY A 289 -3.63 -27.96 4.32
CA GLY A 289 -2.31 -27.98 4.96
C GLY A 289 -1.20 -27.31 4.14
N GLN A 290 -1.56 -26.40 3.24
CA GLN A 290 -0.62 -25.66 2.39
C GLN A 290 0.04 -24.47 3.09
N ILE A 291 -0.54 -24.05 4.22
CA ILE A 291 -0.01 -22.98 5.07
C ILE A 291 -0.13 -23.39 6.54
N ALA A 292 0.90 -23.08 7.32
CA ALA A 292 0.90 -23.41 8.74
C ALA A 292 0.19 -22.31 9.56
N PRO A 293 -0.56 -22.66 10.63
CA PRO A 293 -1.23 -21.68 11.49
C PRO A 293 -0.33 -20.54 11.98
N GLN A 294 0.93 -20.83 12.28
CA GLN A 294 1.89 -19.85 12.78
C GLN A 294 2.18 -18.72 11.79
N GLN A 295 2.15 -19.00 10.49
CA GLN A 295 2.44 -18.02 9.42
C GLN A 295 1.39 -16.91 9.31
N ILE A 296 0.17 -17.18 9.78
CA ILE A 296 -0.97 -16.25 9.63
C ILE A 296 -1.42 -15.61 10.96
N ARG A 297 -0.83 -16.03 12.09
CA ARG A 297 -1.21 -15.56 13.41
C ARG A 297 -1.14 -14.05 13.53
N ASP A 298 -0.01 -13.46 13.19
CA ASP A 298 0.22 -12.03 13.30
C ASP A 298 -0.65 -11.21 12.33
N THR A 299 -0.89 -11.77 11.13
CA THR A 299 -1.83 -11.19 10.17
C THR A 299 -3.22 -11.07 10.76
N PHE A 300 -3.74 -12.11 11.42
CA PHE A 300 -5.09 -12.04 12.00
C PHE A 300 -5.16 -11.28 13.30
N ALA A 301 -4.11 -11.26 14.12
CA ALA A 301 -4.03 -10.36 15.27
C ALA A 301 -4.09 -8.88 14.81
N THR A 302 -3.32 -8.53 13.79
CA THR A 302 -3.35 -7.20 13.17
C THR A 302 -4.72 -6.90 12.55
N THR A 303 -5.30 -7.85 11.80
CA THR A 303 -6.63 -7.69 11.20
C THR A 303 -7.70 -7.43 12.26
N ALA A 304 -7.71 -8.20 13.34
CA ALA A 304 -8.67 -8.03 14.44
C ALA A 304 -8.60 -6.61 15.03
N ARG A 305 -7.39 -6.11 15.25
CA ARG A 305 -7.18 -4.76 15.74
C ARG A 305 -7.68 -3.69 14.75
N LEU A 306 -7.31 -3.79 13.49
CA LEU A 306 -7.73 -2.86 12.44
C LEU A 306 -9.25 -2.83 12.28
N ARG A 307 -9.91 -4.00 12.23
CA ARG A 307 -11.38 -4.07 12.09
C ARG A 307 -12.11 -3.49 13.31
N ARG A 308 -11.55 -3.65 14.50
CA ARG A 308 -12.09 -3.07 15.73
C ARG A 308 -11.98 -1.55 15.73
N GLU A 309 -10.82 -1.02 15.33
CA GLU A 309 -10.61 0.43 15.20
C GLU A 309 -11.55 1.03 14.15
N ASN A 310 -11.69 0.39 12.98
CA ASN A 310 -12.62 0.81 11.93
C ASN A 310 -14.08 0.78 12.42
N ALA A 311 -14.50 -0.28 13.11
CA ALA A 311 -15.86 -0.39 13.65
C ALA A 311 -16.14 0.71 14.69
N THR A 312 -15.17 1.02 15.53
CA THR A 312 -15.28 2.11 16.51
C THR A 312 -15.42 3.46 15.81
N PHE A 313 -14.55 3.74 14.84
CA PHE A 313 -14.59 4.97 14.06
C PHE A 313 -15.94 5.16 13.35
N LEU A 314 -16.44 4.12 12.66
CA LEU A 314 -17.73 4.19 11.96
C LEU A 314 -18.89 4.48 12.92
N ARG A 315 -18.90 3.80 14.08
CA ARG A 315 -19.95 3.97 15.09
C ARG A 315 -19.96 5.38 15.69
N GLU A 316 -18.77 5.93 15.94
CA GLU A 316 -18.64 7.26 16.55
C GLU A 316 -18.88 8.38 15.54
N SER A 317 -18.34 8.25 14.33
CA SER A 317 -18.41 9.29 13.30
C SER A 317 -19.76 9.35 12.59
N PHE A 318 -20.50 8.25 12.54
CA PHE A 318 -21.78 8.10 11.82
C PHE A 318 -22.90 7.62 12.74
N ALA A 319 -22.90 8.06 14.00
CA ALA A 319 -23.88 7.63 15.02
C ALA A 319 -25.33 7.92 14.63
N ALA A 320 -25.57 8.91 13.76
CA ALA A 320 -26.90 9.25 13.26
C ALA A 320 -27.38 8.38 12.09
N GLU A 321 -26.51 7.53 11.52
CA GLU A 321 -26.77 6.69 10.35
C GLU A 321 -26.96 5.22 10.77
N PRO A 322 -28.21 4.74 10.94
CA PRO A 322 -28.46 3.39 11.48
C PRO A 322 -27.80 2.26 10.68
N ASP A 323 -27.77 2.38 9.35
CA ASP A 323 -27.18 1.37 8.47
C ASP A 323 -25.65 1.29 8.67
N ILE A 324 -24.99 2.43 8.87
CA ILE A 324 -23.55 2.47 9.14
C ILE A 324 -23.24 1.91 10.54
N VAL A 325 -24.06 2.22 11.54
CA VAL A 325 -23.94 1.64 12.90
C VAL A 325 -24.14 0.12 12.86
N GLN A 326 -25.08 -0.36 12.06
CA GLN A 326 -25.30 -1.79 11.84
C GLN A 326 -24.10 -2.43 11.12
N ALA A 327 -23.58 -1.81 10.08
CA ALA A 327 -22.38 -2.25 9.38
C ALA A 327 -21.17 -2.33 10.33
N ALA A 328 -20.96 -1.31 11.17
CA ALA A 328 -19.90 -1.31 12.20
C ALA A 328 -20.06 -2.48 13.19
N THR A 329 -21.27 -2.94 13.46
CA THR A 329 -21.51 -4.12 14.31
C THR A 329 -21.00 -5.40 13.64
N TYR A 330 -21.27 -5.61 12.37
CA TYR A 330 -20.73 -6.74 11.61
C TYR A 330 -19.21 -6.73 11.55
N LEU A 331 -18.60 -5.56 11.36
CA LEU A 331 -17.14 -5.43 11.33
C LEU A 331 -16.52 -5.74 12.71
N ALA A 332 -17.14 -5.34 13.80
CA ALA A 332 -16.71 -5.70 15.17
C ALA A 332 -16.86 -7.22 15.44
N GLU A 333 -17.90 -7.84 14.89
CA GLU A 333 -18.07 -9.30 14.96
C GLU A 333 -16.96 -10.02 14.18
N ALA A 334 -16.63 -9.58 12.98
CA ALA A 334 -15.51 -10.10 12.18
C ALA A 334 -14.19 -9.98 12.98
N ALA A 335 -13.94 -8.84 13.62
CA ALA A 335 -12.77 -8.61 14.46
C ALA A 335 -12.63 -9.65 15.58
N THR A 336 -13.76 -10.02 16.20
CA THR A 336 -13.78 -11.05 17.26
C THR A 336 -13.37 -12.43 16.73
N TYR A 337 -13.83 -12.81 15.54
CA TYR A 337 -13.43 -14.08 14.93
C TYR A 337 -11.97 -14.09 14.50
N TYR A 338 -11.43 -12.99 13.98
CA TYR A 338 -10.01 -12.87 13.65
C TYR A 338 -9.12 -12.97 14.90
N GLU A 339 -9.51 -12.36 16.02
CA GLU A 339 -8.80 -12.48 17.29
C GLU A 339 -8.76 -13.94 17.76
N GLN A 340 -9.90 -14.65 17.72
CA GLN A 340 -9.95 -16.06 18.04
C GLN A 340 -9.09 -16.91 17.10
N ALA A 341 -9.12 -16.61 15.79
CA ALA A 341 -8.31 -17.30 14.79
C ALA A 341 -6.81 -17.11 15.01
N SER A 342 -6.38 -15.92 15.46
CA SER A 342 -4.97 -15.62 15.74
C SER A 342 -4.39 -16.41 16.92
N THR A 343 -5.25 -16.91 17.82
CA THR A 343 -4.84 -17.68 19.02
C THR A 343 -5.07 -19.18 18.88
N ALA A 344 -5.88 -19.62 17.91
CA ALA A 344 -6.16 -21.02 17.65
C ALA A 344 -4.92 -21.73 17.05
N THR A 345 -4.82 -23.05 17.31
CA THR A 345 -3.69 -23.88 16.84
C THR A 345 -4.08 -24.89 15.78
N GLU A 346 -5.35 -25.28 15.75
CA GLU A 346 -5.84 -26.32 14.85
C GLU A 346 -6.31 -25.72 13.51
N PRO A 347 -5.76 -26.12 12.35
CA PRO A 347 -6.11 -25.55 11.05
C PRO A 347 -7.62 -25.56 10.77
N ILE A 348 -8.32 -26.64 11.11
CA ILE A 348 -9.78 -26.77 10.90
C ILE A 348 -10.55 -25.75 11.75
N GLN A 349 -10.12 -25.55 13.01
CA GLN A 349 -10.73 -24.56 13.88
C GLN A 349 -10.51 -23.13 13.34
N ILE A 350 -9.28 -22.82 12.90
CA ILE A 350 -8.94 -21.54 12.28
C ILE A 350 -9.80 -21.32 11.06
N ALA A 351 -9.87 -22.29 10.13
CA ALA A 351 -10.69 -22.17 8.93
C ALA A 351 -12.17 -21.92 9.26
N ALA A 352 -12.73 -22.60 10.26
CA ALA A 352 -14.11 -22.37 10.71
C ALA A 352 -14.34 -20.95 11.26
N LEU A 353 -13.39 -20.40 12.02
CA LEU A 353 -13.43 -19.03 12.53
C LEU A 353 -13.33 -18.02 11.39
N LEU A 354 -12.45 -18.22 10.44
CA LEU A 354 -12.29 -17.37 9.26
C LEU A 354 -13.55 -17.37 8.38
N ARG A 355 -14.26 -18.50 8.24
CA ARG A 355 -15.56 -18.52 7.53
C ARG A 355 -16.63 -17.68 8.24
N ARG A 356 -16.65 -17.68 9.57
CA ARG A 356 -17.54 -16.78 10.33
C ARG A 356 -17.16 -15.32 10.15
N ALA A 357 -15.87 -15.01 10.20
CA ALA A 357 -15.38 -13.66 9.90
C ALA A 357 -15.76 -13.22 8.49
N ALA A 358 -15.59 -14.08 7.48
CA ALA A 358 -15.98 -13.82 6.10
C ALA A 358 -17.49 -13.56 5.94
N THR A 359 -18.33 -14.27 6.72
CA THR A 359 -19.79 -14.02 6.74
C THR A 359 -20.10 -12.64 7.30
N ALA A 360 -19.46 -12.24 8.39
CA ALA A 360 -19.64 -10.92 8.98
C ALA A 360 -19.11 -9.80 8.07
N GLU A 361 -17.93 -9.97 7.45
CA GLU A 361 -17.41 -9.00 6.47
C GLU A 361 -18.28 -8.90 5.22
N ARG A 362 -18.88 -10.00 4.77
CA ARG A 362 -19.88 -9.96 3.69
C ARG A 362 -21.09 -9.10 4.07
N ALA A 363 -21.66 -9.34 5.24
CA ALA A 363 -22.79 -8.54 5.73
C ALA A 363 -22.43 -7.05 5.87
N PHE A 364 -21.20 -6.75 6.35
CA PHE A 364 -20.67 -5.39 6.35
C PHE A 364 -20.62 -4.80 4.94
N GLY A 365 -19.94 -5.47 4.00
CA GLY A 365 -19.76 -4.98 2.64
C GLY A 365 -21.08 -4.77 1.88
N GLU A 366 -22.03 -5.71 2.01
CA GLU A 366 -23.36 -5.62 1.41
C GLU A 366 -24.19 -4.46 2.00
N THR A 367 -24.09 -4.23 3.31
CA THR A 367 -24.76 -3.08 3.97
C THR A 367 -24.17 -1.76 3.46
N ILE A 368 -22.83 -1.65 3.38
CA ILE A 368 -22.19 -0.46 2.81
C ILE A 368 -22.52 -0.27 1.33
N GLN A 369 -22.57 -1.35 0.55
CA GLN A 369 -22.93 -1.28 -0.86
C GLN A 369 -24.37 -0.79 -1.09
N ALA A 370 -25.29 -1.15 -0.21
CA ALA A 370 -26.68 -0.71 -0.25
C ALA A 370 -26.86 0.72 0.28
N TYR A 371 -25.91 1.22 1.07
CA TYR A 371 -25.96 2.57 1.60
C TYR A 371 -25.69 3.58 0.49
N THR A 372 -26.66 4.44 0.25
CA THR A 372 -26.54 5.58 -0.67
C THR A 372 -26.75 6.84 0.18
N PRO A 373 -25.71 7.63 0.41
CA PRO A 373 -25.82 8.85 1.22
C PRO A 373 -26.65 9.93 0.54
#